data_aa0dec4e2477bd9b856129967e75c266
#
_entry.id   aa0dec4e2477bd9b856129967e75c266
#
_cell.length_a   1.000
_cell.length_b   1.000
_cell.length_c   1.000
_cell.angle_alpha   90.00
_cell.angle_beta   90.00
_cell.angle_gamma   90.00
#
_symmetry.space_group_name_H-M   'P 1'
#
loop_
_entity.id
_entity.type
_entity.pdbx_description
1 polymer ?
#
loop_
_entity_poly.entity_id
_entity_poly.type
_entity_poly.pdbx_seq_one_letter_code
_entity_poly.pdbx_strand_id
1 'polypeptide(L)'
;MDHQPRPRVRTKKSARDRLIRLAASHPTWVLGFQDAVWWSRLSRPSLHAWVEEDDRLRLIEQAVAKDDPDPKALACYGLLLRTAPNDEDAADQMWLRFVDGRPVSAVTIEYLAWCCRKLHADGKEALFLIWDNAPWHVSHQVRDWIRDHNRQVKQRGCGVRIIACYLPIKSPWLNAIEATWVHGKRRVLEADRLLTIQELADRVSDAYGCPHEPHLAIPEKVA
;
A
#
# COMPACT_ATOMS: atom_id res chain seq x y z
N MET A 1 7.07 -6.55 -33.56
CA MET A 1 5.97 -7.45 -33.12
C MET A 1 5.10 -6.66 -32.15
N ASP A 2 3.93 -6.24 -32.62
CA ASP A 2 2.98 -5.45 -31.85
C ASP A 2 2.32 -6.33 -30.78
N HIS A 3 2.73 -6.19 -29.54
CA HIS A 3 2.11 -6.88 -28.41
C HIS A 3 0.76 -6.23 -28.09
N GLN A 4 -0.28 -6.63 -28.79
CA GLN A 4 -1.63 -6.22 -28.43
C GLN A 4 -2.00 -6.82 -27.06
N PRO A 5 -2.38 -5.99 -26.06
CA PRO A 5 -2.75 -6.49 -24.74
C PRO A 5 -3.99 -7.40 -24.86
N ARG A 6 -3.98 -8.49 -24.08
CA ARG A 6 -5.08 -9.46 -24.03
C ARG A 6 -6.43 -8.78 -23.77
N PRO A 7 -7.57 -9.23 -24.34
CA PRO A 7 -8.87 -8.57 -24.22
C PRO A 7 -9.30 -8.22 -22.78
N ARG A 8 -9.05 -9.11 -21.80
CA ARG A 8 -9.34 -8.87 -20.39
C ARG A 8 -8.53 -7.71 -19.78
N VAL A 9 -7.31 -7.46 -20.26
CA VAL A 9 -6.47 -6.34 -19.80
C VAL A 9 -7.07 -5.02 -20.29
N ARG A 10 -7.53 -4.95 -21.54
CA ARG A 10 -8.19 -3.76 -22.11
C ARG A 10 -9.45 -3.40 -21.32
N THR A 11 -10.31 -4.37 -21.02
CA THR A 11 -11.55 -4.14 -20.27
C THR A 11 -11.29 -3.60 -18.86
N LYS A 12 -10.35 -4.20 -18.13
CA LYS A 12 -10.00 -3.76 -16.77
C LYS A 12 -9.32 -2.39 -16.74
N LYS A 13 -8.44 -2.11 -17.72
CA LYS A 13 -7.85 -0.78 -17.89
C LYS A 13 -8.94 0.26 -18.15
N SER A 14 -9.87 -0.01 -19.05
CA SER A 14 -11.00 0.91 -19.36
C SER A 14 -11.89 1.14 -18.13
N ALA A 15 -12.14 0.11 -17.31
CA ALA A 15 -12.87 0.26 -16.05
C ALA A 15 -12.15 1.18 -15.07
N ARG A 16 -10.83 0.99 -14.86
CA ARG A 16 -10.00 1.89 -14.05
C ARG A 16 -10.07 3.32 -14.56
N ASP A 17 -9.83 3.53 -15.86
CA ASP A 17 -9.79 4.87 -16.46
C ASP A 17 -11.16 5.57 -16.37
N ARG A 18 -12.26 4.80 -16.40
CA ARG A 18 -13.61 5.31 -16.16
C ARG A 18 -13.80 5.75 -14.70
N LEU A 19 -13.31 4.96 -13.72
CA LEU A 19 -13.40 5.32 -12.30
C LEU A 19 -12.59 6.57 -11.98
N ILE A 20 -11.41 6.73 -12.60
CA ILE A 20 -10.60 7.95 -12.47
C ILE A 20 -11.41 9.18 -12.92
N ARG A 21 -12.05 9.12 -14.09
CA ARG A 21 -12.88 10.23 -14.58
C ARG A 21 -14.09 10.49 -13.71
N LEU A 22 -14.73 9.44 -13.18
CA LEU A 22 -15.89 9.60 -12.29
C LEU A 22 -15.49 10.23 -10.95
N ALA A 23 -14.37 9.82 -10.36
CA ALA A 23 -13.88 10.46 -9.13
C ALA A 23 -13.61 11.96 -9.34
N ALA A 24 -13.04 12.32 -10.50
CA ALA A 24 -12.75 13.70 -10.86
C ALA A 24 -13.98 14.61 -10.94
N SER A 25 -15.15 14.04 -11.26
CA SER A 25 -16.40 14.81 -11.42
C SER A 25 -17.21 15.00 -10.14
N HIS A 26 -16.78 14.40 -9.01
CA HIS A 26 -17.52 14.42 -7.74
C HIS A 26 -16.60 14.81 -6.58
N PRO A 27 -16.79 15.98 -5.97
CA PRO A 27 -15.88 16.49 -4.93
C PRO A 27 -15.88 15.66 -3.64
N THR A 28 -16.97 14.93 -3.34
CA THR A 28 -17.07 14.04 -2.18
C THR A 28 -16.54 12.63 -2.45
N TRP A 29 -16.08 12.35 -3.68
CA TRP A 29 -15.50 11.06 -4.04
C TRP A 29 -13.98 11.18 -4.11
N VAL A 30 -13.29 10.10 -3.77
CA VAL A 30 -11.83 10.06 -3.78
C VAL A 30 -11.33 8.83 -4.51
N LEU A 31 -10.24 8.99 -5.25
CA LEU A 31 -9.52 7.90 -5.90
C LEU A 31 -8.38 7.47 -4.99
N GLY A 32 -8.29 6.18 -4.71
CA GLY A 32 -7.23 5.59 -3.91
C GLY A 32 -6.55 4.42 -4.63
N PHE A 33 -5.23 4.42 -4.66
CA PHE A 33 -4.40 3.31 -5.13
C PHE A 33 -3.83 2.61 -3.91
N GLN A 34 -4.20 1.36 -3.69
CA GLN A 34 -3.80 0.60 -2.51
C GLN A 34 -2.82 -0.51 -2.90
N ASP A 35 -1.85 -0.75 -2.03
CA ASP A 35 -0.93 -1.86 -2.11
C ASP A 35 -0.32 -2.18 -0.75
N ALA A 36 0.36 -3.33 -0.62
CA ALA A 36 1.12 -3.71 0.55
C ALA A 36 2.58 -3.99 0.17
N VAL A 37 3.51 -3.42 0.93
CA VAL A 37 4.94 -3.54 0.67
C VAL A 37 5.68 -3.99 1.94
N TRP A 38 6.82 -4.64 1.76
CA TRP A 38 7.73 -4.99 2.84
C TRP A 38 8.91 -4.02 2.88
N TRP A 39 9.25 -3.58 4.07
CA TRP A 39 10.42 -2.75 4.38
C TRP A 39 11.41 -3.57 5.17
N SER A 40 12.65 -3.67 4.71
CA SER A 40 13.72 -4.38 5.40
C SER A 40 14.40 -3.47 6.41
N ARG A 41 14.73 -4.00 7.58
CA ARG A 41 15.59 -3.34 8.58
C ARG A 41 17.07 -3.36 8.20
N LEU A 42 17.43 -4.28 7.28
CA LEU A 42 18.81 -4.47 6.88
C LEU A 42 19.24 -3.32 5.96
N SER A 43 20.45 -2.79 6.21
CA SER A 43 21.07 -1.91 5.23
C SER A 43 21.38 -2.70 3.96
N ARG A 44 21.31 -2.03 2.80
CA ARG A 44 21.82 -2.64 1.57
C ARG A 44 23.34 -2.65 1.63
N PRO A 45 23.99 -3.80 1.32
CA PRO A 45 25.42 -3.82 1.17
C PRO A 45 25.84 -2.87 0.03
N SER A 46 26.96 -2.17 0.19
CA SER A 46 27.54 -1.42 -0.91
C SER A 46 27.87 -2.39 -2.04
N LEU A 47 27.37 -2.12 -3.24
CA LEU A 47 27.67 -2.91 -4.43
C LEU A 47 28.98 -2.47 -5.12
N HIS A 48 29.64 -1.45 -4.58
CA HIS A 48 30.88 -0.91 -5.09
C HIS A 48 31.95 -1.02 -4.00
N ALA A 49 32.99 -1.82 -4.27
CA ALA A 49 34.17 -1.91 -3.46
C ALA A 49 35.40 -2.00 -4.39
N TRP A 50 36.50 -1.39 -3.95
CA TRP A 50 37.78 -1.57 -4.59
C TRP A 50 38.43 -2.84 -3.98
N VAL A 51 38.75 -3.81 -4.82
CA VAL A 51 39.45 -5.06 -4.43
C VAL A 51 40.68 -5.21 -5.29
N GLU A 52 41.69 -5.92 -4.80
CA GLU A 52 42.84 -6.32 -5.59
C GLU A 52 42.40 -7.31 -6.68
N GLU A 53 43.14 -7.38 -7.80
CA GLU A 53 42.74 -8.05 -9.04
C GLU A 53 42.38 -9.54 -8.86
N ASP A 54 42.93 -10.19 -7.85
CA ASP A 54 42.69 -11.62 -7.55
C ASP A 54 41.70 -11.87 -6.40
N ASP A 55 41.18 -10.82 -5.76
CA ASP A 55 40.23 -10.95 -4.64
C ASP A 55 38.78 -11.08 -5.13
N ARG A 56 38.03 -12.00 -4.49
CA ARG A 56 36.61 -12.19 -4.77
C ARG A 56 35.79 -11.28 -3.88
N LEU A 57 35.05 -10.35 -4.49
CA LEU A 57 34.02 -9.61 -3.80
C LEU A 57 32.98 -10.57 -3.21
N ARG A 58 32.85 -10.54 -1.88
CA ARG A 58 31.80 -11.24 -1.14
C ARG A 58 30.86 -10.22 -0.55
N LEU A 59 29.58 -10.29 -0.91
CA LEU A 59 28.54 -9.56 -0.19
C LEU A 59 28.38 -10.20 1.18
N ILE A 60 28.75 -9.47 2.23
CA ILE A 60 28.51 -9.89 3.61
C ILE A 60 27.13 -9.39 3.99
N GLU A 61 26.16 -10.30 4.08
CA GLU A 61 24.86 -9.98 4.64
C GLU A 61 25.05 -9.65 6.13
N GLN A 62 24.49 -8.53 6.59
CA GLN A 62 24.51 -8.21 8.01
C GLN A 62 23.78 -9.30 8.79
N ALA A 63 24.50 -9.99 9.67
CA ALA A 63 23.89 -10.99 10.54
C ALA A 63 23.03 -10.27 11.58
N VAL A 64 21.74 -10.57 11.59
CA VAL A 64 20.85 -10.21 12.70
C VAL A 64 21.17 -11.16 13.85
N ALA A 65 21.32 -10.62 15.06
CA ALA A 65 21.53 -11.44 16.25
C ALA A 65 20.37 -12.44 16.42
N LYS A 66 20.68 -13.65 16.92
CA LYS A 66 19.66 -14.71 17.04
C LYS A 66 18.57 -14.36 18.07
N ASP A 67 18.90 -13.52 19.01
CA ASP A 67 18.08 -13.01 20.11
C ASP A 67 17.45 -11.64 19.81
N ASP A 68 17.63 -11.12 18.58
CA ASP A 68 16.96 -9.88 18.17
C ASP A 68 15.45 -10.10 18.16
N PRO A 69 14.67 -9.35 18.98
CA PRO A 69 13.22 -9.53 19.12
C PRO A 69 12.46 -9.05 17.87
N ASP A 70 13.08 -8.20 17.07
CA ASP A 70 12.43 -7.56 15.94
C ASP A 70 12.46 -8.42 14.68
N PRO A 71 11.39 -8.49 13.88
CA PRO A 71 11.39 -9.17 12.61
C PRO A 71 12.34 -8.50 11.62
N LYS A 72 12.93 -9.25 10.69
CA LYS A 72 13.85 -8.74 9.67
C LYS A 72 13.24 -7.71 8.73
N ALA A 73 11.92 -7.71 8.60
CA ALA A 73 11.18 -6.81 7.74
C ALA A 73 9.81 -6.49 8.33
N LEU A 74 9.32 -5.31 8.02
CA LEU A 74 8.02 -4.78 8.46
C LEU A 74 7.09 -4.67 7.25
N ALA A 75 5.91 -5.27 7.34
CA ALA A 75 4.87 -5.10 6.34
C ALA A 75 4.17 -3.76 6.52
N CYS A 76 3.80 -3.13 5.41
CA CYS A 76 3.12 -1.84 5.40
C CYS A 76 2.02 -1.82 4.34
N TYR A 77 0.80 -1.47 4.74
CA TYR A 77 -0.26 -1.08 3.81
C TYR A 77 -0.13 0.40 3.47
N GLY A 78 -0.26 0.73 2.19
CA GLY A 78 -0.33 2.10 1.72
C GLY A 78 -1.59 2.37 0.91
N LEU A 79 -2.11 3.58 1.03
CA LEU A 79 -3.16 4.14 0.18
C LEU A 79 -2.67 5.49 -0.35
N LEU A 80 -2.40 5.53 -1.65
CA LEU A 80 -2.12 6.76 -2.36
C LEU A 80 -3.44 7.39 -2.77
N LEU A 81 -3.85 8.45 -2.11
CA LEU A 81 -5.04 9.24 -2.44
C LEU A 81 -4.68 10.29 -3.46
N ARG A 82 -5.42 10.27 -4.55
CA ARG A 82 -5.35 11.32 -5.57
C ARG A 82 -6.51 12.26 -5.34
N THR A 83 -6.22 13.44 -4.84
CA THR A 83 -7.14 14.56 -4.77
C THR A 83 -7.41 15.07 -6.19
N ALA A 84 -8.50 15.77 -6.37
CA ALA A 84 -9.09 16.14 -7.65
C ALA A 84 -8.09 16.26 -8.83
N PRO A 85 -8.25 15.44 -9.90
CA PRO A 85 -7.34 15.44 -11.05
C PRO A 85 -7.29 16.76 -11.83
N ASN A 86 -8.14 17.72 -11.48
CA ASN A 86 -8.22 19.04 -12.11
C ASN A 86 -7.57 20.15 -11.27
N ASP A 87 -7.01 19.83 -10.11
CA ASP A 87 -6.27 20.75 -9.26
C ASP A 87 -4.78 20.40 -9.38
N GLU A 88 -4.08 21.14 -10.23
CA GLU A 88 -2.65 20.93 -10.49
C GLU A 88 -1.78 21.17 -9.25
N ASP A 89 -2.29 21.91 -8.27
CA ASP A 89 -1.62 22.21 -7.00
C ASP A 89 -1.91 21.18 -5.89
N ALA A 90 -2.87 20.28 -6.10
CA ALA A 90 -3.23 19.25 -5.12
C ALA A 90 -2.26 18.08 -5.15
N ALA A 91 -1.35 18.03 -4.18
CA ALA A 91 -0.42 16.91 -3.99
C ALA A 91 -1.17 15.60 -3.66
N ASP A 92 -0.76 14.51 -4.30
CA ASP A 92 -1.18 13.16 -3.91
C ASP A 92 -0.83 12.93 -2.43
N GLN A 93 -1.75 12.36 -1.65
CA GLN A 93 -1.58 12.11 -0.22
C GLN A 93 -1.34 10.63 0.03
N MET A 94 -0.32 10.30 0.84
CA MET A 94 -0.03 8.92 1.22
C MET A 94 -0.54 8.65 2.64
N TRP A 95 -1.26 7.53 2.81
CA TRP A 95 -1.63 7.00 4.12
C TRP A 95 -1.01 5.64 4.32
N LEU A 96 -0.32 5.48 5.45
CA LEU A 96 0.41 4.26 5.78
C LEU A 96 -0.12 3.62 7.07
N ARG A 97 -0.10 2.30 7.13
CA ARG A 97 -0.26 1.51 8.34
C ARG A 97 0.68 0.32 8.31
N PHE A 98 1.51 0.21 9.31
CA PHE A 98 2.37 -0.96 9.49
C PHE A 98 1.59 -2.12 10.09
N VAL A 99 2.13 -3.32 9.93
CA VAL A 99 1.47 -4.56 10.34
C VAL A 99 2.41 -5.37 11.22
N ASP A 100 1.98 -5.68 12.43
CA ASP A 100 2.67 -6.64 13.29
C ASP A 100 2.37 -8.06 12.76
N GLY A 101 3.29 -8.55 11.94
CA GLY A 101 3.17 -9.82 11.24
C GLY A 101 3.11 -9.68 9.72
N ARG A 102 2.09 -10.25 9.09
CA ARG A 102 1.97 -10.30 7.62
C ARG A 102 0.62 -9.80 7.13
N PRO A 103 0.53 -9.32 5.87
CA PRO A 103 -0.75 -9.02 5.23
C PRO A 103 -1.64 -10.27 5.17
N VAL A 104 -2.84 -10.16 5.74
CA VAL A 104 -3.91 -11.17 5.69
C VAL A 104 -5.26 -10.49 5.54
N SER A 105 -6.30 -11.25 5.18
CA SER A 105 -7.64 -10.70 4.92
C SER A 105 -8.23 -9.90 6.09
N ALA A 106 -8.03 -10.37 7.33
CA ALA A 106 -8.52 -9.67 8.52
C ALA A 106 -7.85 -8.30 8.71
N VAL A 107 -6.53 -8.24 8.55
CA VAL A 107 -5.76 -6.97 8.63
C VAL A 107 -6.14 -6.04 7.47
N THR A 108 -6.38 -6.58 6.27
CA THR A 108 -6.89 -5.78 5.14
C THR A 108 -8.23 -5.13 5.46
N ILE A 109 -9.13 -5.85 6.13
CA ILE A 109 -10.42 -5.31 6.57
C ILE A 109 -10.25 -4.18 7.58
N GLU A 110 -9.39 -4.36 8.58
CA GLU A 110 -9.10 -3.30 9.56
C GLU A 110 -8.52 -2.05 8.91
N TYR A 111 -7.60 -2.25 7.97
CA TYR A 111 -7.02 -1.16 7.19
C TYR A 111 -8.08 -0.39 6.41
N LEU A 112 -8.95 -1.09 5.67
CA LEU A 112 -10.04 -0.47 4.91
C LEU A 112 -11.04 0.26 5.82
N ALA A 113 -11.37 -0.33 6.96
CA ALA A 113 -12.24 0.30 7.95
C ALA A 113 -11.63 1.60 8.50
N TRP A 114 -10.32 1.60 8.78
CA TRP A 114 -9.59 2.80 9.19
C TRP A 114 -9.58 3.87 8.09
N CYS A 115 -9.31 3.50 6.83
CA CYS A 115 -9.37 4.42 5.70
C CYS A 115 -10.76 5.06 5.55
N CYS A 116 -11.83 4.26 5.66
CA CYS A 116 -13.20 4.77 5.58
C CYS A 116 -13.53 5.75 6.70
N ARG A 117 -13.04 5.50 7.95
CA ARG A 117 -13.26 6.46 9.04
C ARG A 117 -12.55 7.79 8.81
N LYS A 118 -11.28 7.76 8.36
CA LYS A 118 -10.53 9.00 8.02
C LYS A 118 -11.20 9.76 6.88
N LEU A 119 -11.54 9.08 5.79
CA LEU A 119 -12.22 9.70 4.65
C LEU A 119 -13.58 10.29 5.02
N HIS A 120 -14.31 9.64 5.92
CA HIS A 120 -15.58 10.16 6.40
C HIS A 120 -15.39 11.44 7.23
N ALA A 121 -14.35 11.48 8.07
CA ALA A 121 -14.00 12.69 8.82
C ALA A 121 -13.61 13.85 7.88
N ASP A 122 -13.01 13.54 6.72
CA ASP A 122 -12.67 14.51 5.66
C ASP A 122 -13.86 14.83 4.72
N GLY A 123 -15.09 14.44 5.09
CA GLY A 123 -16.32 14.73 4.33
C GLY A 123 -16.45 13.93 3.04
N LYS A 124 -15.71 12.82 2.87
CA LYS A 124 -15.84 11.96 1.69
C LYS A 124 -16.97 10.95 1.85
N GLU A 125 -17.59 10.58 0.73
CA GLU A 125 -18.73 9.65 0.66
C GLU A 125 -18.43 8.37 -0.12
N ALA A 126 -17.39 8.39 -0.99
CA ALA A 126 -17.00 7.23 -1.76
C ALA A 126 -15.49 7.15 -1.97
N LEU A 127 -14.94 5.94 -1.81
CA LEU A 127 -13.56 5.56 -2.15
C LEU A 127 -13.58 4.66 -3.39
N PHE A 128 -13.05 5.16 -4.50
CA PHE A 128 -12.72 4.34 -5.66
C PHE A 128 -11.37 3.69 -5.41
N LEU A 129 -11.39 2.42 -5.01
CA LEU A 129 -10.22 1.67 -4.59
C LEU A 129 -9.65 0.89 -5.77
N ILE A 130 -8.47 1.28 -6.25
CA ILE A 130 -7.71 0.56 -7.26
C ILE A 130 -6.64 -0.26 -6.56
N TRP A 131 -6.64 -1.57 -6.77
CA TRP A 131 -5.69 -2.49 -6.16
C TRP A 131 -5.42 -3.72 -7.01
N ASP A 132 -4.41 -4.47 -6.63
CA ASP A 132 -4.01 -5.69 -7.30
C ASP A 132 -4.89 -6.91 -6.91
N ASN A 133 -4.47 -8.10 -7.33
CA ASN A 133 -5.16 -9.35 -7.02
C ASN A 133 -4.40 -10.17 -5.97
N ALA A 134 -3.75 -9.54 -4.98
CA ALA A 134 -3.16 -10.27 -3.88
C ALA A 134 -4.21 -11.18 -3.18
N PRO A 135 -3.84 -12.37 -2.69
CA PRO A 135 -4.80 -13.31 -2.10
C PRO A 135 -5.67 -12.68 -1.00
N TRP A 136 -5.10 -11.82 -0.17
CA TRP A 136 -5.81 -11.12 0.89
C TRP A 136 -6.73 -10.00 0.38
N HIS A 137 -6.52 -9.47 -0.83
CA HIS A 137 -7.43 -8.50 -1.47
C HIS A 137 -8.64 -9.18 -2.13
N VAL A 138 -8.42 -10.34 -2.77
CA VAL A 138 -9.48 -11.04 -3.51
C VAL A 138 -10.20 -12.11 -2.70
N SER A 139 -9.90 -12.26 -1.41
CA SER A 139 -10.53 -13.26 -0.55
C SER A 139 -12.04 -13.05 -0.43
N HIS A 140 -12.78 -14.13 -0.20
CA HIS A 140 -14.23 -14.05 0.07
C HIS A 140 -14.51 -13.15 1.28
N GLN A 141 -13.71 -13.29 2.35
CA GLN A 141 -13.84 -12.50 3.57
C GLN A 141 -13.82 -10.99 3.30
N VAL A 142 -12.86 -10.50 2.51
CA VAL A 142 -12.75 -9.08 2.18
C VAL A 142 -13.88 -8.62 1.27
N ARG A 143 -14.25 -9.40 0.26
CA ARG A 143 -15.36 -9.05 -0.64
C ARG A 143 -16.71 -9.00 0.08
N ASP A 144 -16.95 -9.96 0.97
CA ASP A 144 -18.19 -10.01 1.76
C ASP A 144 -18.24 -8.83 2.73
N TRP A 145 -17.13 -8.52 3.39
CA TRP A 145 -17.03 -7.35 4.26
C TRP A 145 -17.32 -6.04 3.50
N ILE A 146 -16.70 -5.82 2.31
CA ILE A 146 -16.97 -4.63 1.49
C ILE A 146 -18.45 -4.53 1.12
N ARG A 147 -19.07 -5.65 0.72
CA ARG A 147 -20.49 -5.70 0.38
C ARG A 147 -21.38 -5.30 1.57
N ASP A 148 -21.10 -5.86 2.73
CA ASP A 148 -21.88 -5.63 3.95
C ASP A 148 -21.64 -4.23 4.51
N HIS A 149 -20.40 -3.73 4.48
CA HIS A 149 -20.04 -2.35 4.80
C HIS A 149 -20.83 -1.36 3.91
N ASN A 150 -20.81 -1.56 2.60
CA ASN A 150 -21.54 -0.69 1.66
C ASN A 150 -23.06 -0.72 1.88
N ARG A 151 -23.62 -1.88 2.26
CA ARG A 151 -25.02 -2.01 2.63
C ARG A 151 -25.34 -1.19 3.88
N GLN A 152 -24.50 -1.27 4.90
CA GLN A 152 -24.67 -0.50 6.15
C GLN A 152 -24.57 1.01 5.90
N VAL A 153 -23.57 1.46 5.11
CA VAL A 153 -23.45 2.87 4.72
C VAL A 153 -24.71 3.37 4.03
N LYS A 154 -25.25 2.58 3.07
CA LYS A 154 -26.50 2.92 2.39
C LYS A 154 -27.70 2.99 3.35
N GLN A 155 -27.81 2.06 4.30
CA GLN A 155 -28.92 2.03 5.27
C GLN A 155 -28.87 3.19 6.26
N ARG A 156 -27.65 3.57 6.71
CA ARG A 156 -27.44 4.67 7.66
C ARG A 156 -27.49 6.04 7.01
N GLY A 157 -27.34 6.13 5.69
CA GLY A 157 -27.24 7.38 4.95
C GLY A 157 -25.95 8.17 5.23
N CYS A 158 -24.96 7.58 5.89
CA CYS A 158 -23.66 8.21 6.19
C CYS A 158 -22.52 7.20 6.17
N GLY A 159 -21.29 7.70 5.93
CA GLY A 159 -20.08 6.90 5.81
C GLY A 159 -19.54 6.85 4.38
N VAL A 160 -18.44 6.13 4.17
CA VAL A 160 -17.75 6.05 2.88
C VAL A 160 -18.00 4.70 2.21
N ARG A 161 -18.56 4.70 1.01
CA ARG A 161 -18.74 3.49 0.21
C ARG A 161 -17.45 3.13 -0.51
N ILE A 162 -17.10 1.84 -0.56
CA ILE A 162 -15.93 1.34 -1.29
C ILE A 162 -16.37 0.78 -2.64
N ILE A 163 -15.80 1.32 -3.72
CA ILE A 163 -15.97 0.82 -5.09
C ILE A 163 -14.64 0.21 -5.53
N ALA A 164 -14.49 -1.11 -5.37
CA ALA A 164 -13.26 -1.81 -5.65
C ALA A 164 -13.06 -2.07 -7.15
N CYS A 165 -11.89 -1.73 -7.66
CA CYS A 165 -11.43 -1.99 -9.03
C CYS A 165 -10.16 -2.85 -9.01
N TYR A 166 -10.31 -4.13 -9.33
CA TYR A 166 -9.18 -5.05 -9.41
C TYR A 166 -8.43 -4.91 -10.73
N LEU A 167 -7.14 -4.64 -10.65
CA LEU A 167 -6.26 -4.54 -11.80
C LEU A 167 -6.11 -5.89 -12.54
N PRO A 168 -5.66 -5.88 -13.79
CA PRO A 168 -5.27 -7.11 -14.46
C PRO A 168 -4.12 -7.79 -13.72
N ILE A 169 -4.09 -9.11 -13.75
CA ILE A 169 -2.99 -9.90 -13.16
C ILE A 169 -1.68 -9.52 -13.85
N LYS A 170 -0.60 -9.40 -13.09
CA LYS A 170 0.75 -9.03 -13.54
C LYS A 170 0.79 -7.67 -14.27
N SER A 171 0.08 -6.68 -13.74
CA SER A 171 0.05 -5.32 -14.31
C SER A 171 0.31 -4.25 -13.25
N PRO A 172 1.43 -4.32 -12.48
CA PRO A 172 1.72 -3.37 -11.41
C PRO A 172 1.82 -1.92 -11.91
N TRP A 173 2.29 -1.71 -13.14
CA TRP A 173 2.37 -0.36 -13.74
C TRP A 173 1.02 0.37 -13.87
N LEU A 174 -0.09 -0.33 -13.69
CA LEU A 174 -1.43 0.28 -13.64
C LEU A 174 -1.81 0.77 -12.24
N ASN A 175 -1.03 0.44 -11.21
CA ASN A 175 -1.20 0.89 -9.84
C ASN A 175 -0.24 2.04 -9.56
N ALA A 176 -0.75 3.27 -9.41
CA ALA A 176 0.10 4.45 -9.26
C ALA A 176 0.99 4.41 -8.00
N ILE A 177 0.58 3.72 -6.95
CA ILE A 177 1.35 3.60 -5.71
C ILE A 177 2.68 2.85 -5.90
N GLU A 178 2.78 1.96 -6.89
CA GLU A 178 4.01 1.20 -7.16
C GLU A 178 5.21 2.10 -7.47
N ALA A 179 5.00 3.13 -8.27
CA ALA A 179 6.04 4.11 -8.56
C ALA A 179 6.48 4.85 -7.29
N THR A 180 5.53 5.15 -6.42
CA THR A 180 5.79 5.82 -5.14
C THR A 180 6.61 4.94 -4.19
N TRP A 181 6.38 3.62 -4.17
CA TRP A 181 7.20 2.66 -3.43
C TRP A 181 8.66 2.65 -3.90
N VAL A 182 8.89 2.68 -5.20
CA VAL A 182 10.26 2.71 -5.75
C VAL A 182 11.03 3.93 -5.27
N HIS A 183 10.41 5.11 -5.27
CA HIS A 183 11.02 6.34 -4.77
C HIS A 183 11.24 6.31 -3.26
N GLY A 184 10.26 5.83 -2.50
CA GLY A 184 10.37 5.70 -1.04
C GLY A 184 11.49 4.75 -0.63
N LYS A 185 11.61 3.60 -1.29
CA LYS A 185 12.68 2.63 -1.01
C LYS A 185 14.09 3.21 -1.21
N ARG A 186 14.27 4.12 -2.15
CA ARG A 186 15.56 4.81 -2.34
C ARG A 186 15.89 5.77 -1.19
N ARG A 187 14.88 6.39 -0.57
CA ARG A 187 15.08 7.33 0.55
C ARG A 187 15.29 6.61 1.88
N VAL A 188 14.60 5.52 2.12
CA VAL A 188 14.61 4.79 3.40
C VAL A 188 15.83 3.88 3.56
N LEU A 189 16.40 3.39 2.45
CA LEU A 189 17.45 2.35 2.45
C LEU A 189 18.88 2.86 2.61
N GLU A 190 19.09 4.13 2.88
CA GLU A 190 20.43 4.71 3.13
C GLU A 190 20.89 4.53 4.59
N ALA A 191 20.37 3.55 5.30
CA ALA A 191 20.87 3.22 6.63
C ALA A 191 22.20 2.45 6.53
N ASP A 192 23.21 2.95 7.21
CA ASP A 192 24.54 2.34 7.36
C ASP A 192 24.57 1.22 8.41
N ARG A 193 23.48 1.00 9.12
CA ARG A 193 23.34 0.04 10.20
C ARG A 193 21.97 -0.66 10.19
N LEU A 194 21.87 -1.74 10.94
CA LEU A 194 20.60 -2.38 11.25
C LEU A 194 19.69 -1.41 12.04
N LEU A 195 18.47 -1.22 11.56
CA LEU A 195 17.45 -0.41 12.23
C LEU A 195 16.61 -1.26 13.21
N THR A 196 16.08 -0.64 14.25
CA THR A 196 14.94 -1.21 14.98
C THR A 196 13.67 -1.10 14.15
N ILE A 197 12.62 -1.85 14.51
CA ILE A 197 11.31 -1.76 13.82
C ILE A 197 10.73 -0.34 13.94
N GLN A 198 10.86 0.28 15.12
CA GLN A 198 10.38 1.64 15.37
C GLN A 198 11.11 2.66 14.47
N GLU A 199 12.45 2.63 14.44
CA GLU A 199 13.23 3.51 13.58
C GLU A 199 12.90 3.33 12.10
N LEU A 200 12.66 2.10 11.66
CA LEU A 200 12.25 1.82 10.28
C LEU A 200 10.88 2.42 9.99
N ALA A 201 9.90 2.20 10.87
CA ALA A 201 8.55 2.73 10.71
C ALA A 201 8.54 4.28 10.67
N ASP A 202 9.29 4.91 11.58
CA ASP A 202 9.43 6.36 11.65
C ASP A 202 10.07 6.91 10.35
N ARG A 203 11.18 6.32 9.89
CA ARG A 203 11.84 6.73 8.63
C ARG A 203 10.93 6.57 7.40
N VAL A 204 10.15 5.50 7.35
CA VAL A 204 9.20 5.30 6.25
C VAL A 204 8.09 6.35 6.33
N SER A 205 7.53 6.62 7.51
CA SER A 205 6.50 7.64 7.70
C SER A 205 7.00 9.03 7.30
N ASP A 206 8.21 9.40 7.74
CA ASP A 206 8.86 10.68 7.40
C ASP A 206 9.11 10.80 5.89
N ALA A 207 9.56 9.71 5.24
CA ALA A 207 9.82 9.72 3.80
C ALA A 207 8.57 9.99 2.95
N TYR A 208 7.39 9.69 3.49
CA TYR A 208 6.10 9.95 2.85
C TYR A 208 5.33 11.14 3.44
N GLY A 209 5.89 11.81 4.45
CA GLY A 209 5.26 12.95 5.09
C GLY A 209 3.94 12.62 5.79
N CYS A 210 3.81 11.41 6.33
CA CYS A 210 2.60 10.96 7.01
C CYS A 210 2.89 10.58 8.48
N PRO A 211 1.89 10.69 9.37
CA PRO A 211 2.06 10.31 10.77
C PRO A 211 2.31 8.80 10.89
N HIS A 212 3.14 8.43 11.86
CA HIS A 212 3.28 7.03 12.28
C HIS A 212 2.06 6.64 13.12
N GLU A 213 1.13 5.98 12.49
CA GLU A 213 -0.09 5.46 13.12
C GLU A 213 0.20 4.13 13.86
N PRO A 214 -0.56 3.75 14.89
CA PRO A 214 -0.40 2.47 15.57
C PRO A 214 -0.45 1.29 14.59
N HIS A 215 0.38 0.27 14.80
CA HIS A 215 0.42 -0.89 13.91
C HIS A 215 -0.91 -1.65 13.90
N LEU A 216 -1.19 -2.28 12.77
CA LEU A 216 -2.29 -3.23 12.66
C LEU A 216 -1.80 -4.59 13.16
N ALA A 217 -2.52 -5.18 14.10
CA ALA A 217 -2.24 -6.53 14.59
C ALA A 217 -3.11 -7.56 13.86
N ILE A 218 -2.59 -8.78 13.71
CA ILE A 218 -3.43 -9.91 13.26
C ILE A 218 -4.40 -10.20 14.41
N PRO A 219 -5.73 -10.12 14.20
CA PRO A 219 -6.68 -10.44 15.25
C PRO A 219 -6.42 -11.85 15.78
N GLU A 220 -6.31 -11.98 17.11
CA GLU A 220 -6.27 -13.30 17.74
C GLU A 220 -7.49 -14.09 17.27
N LYS A 221 -7.26 -15.35 16.87
CA LYS A 221 -8.39 -16.24 16.57
C LYS A 221 -9.18 -16.37 17.87
N VAL A 222 -10.37 -15.76 17.89
CA VAL A 222 -11.36 -16.12 18.91
C VAL A 222 -11.56 -17.62 18.80
N ALA A 223 -11.10 -18.36 19.80
CA ALA A 223 -11.16 -19.80 19.88
C ALA A 223 -12.61 -20.30 19.92
#